data_dd863fb3ffaeb7b54144a9c809bb91bb
#
_entry.id   dd863fb3ffaeb7b54144a9c809bb91bb
#
_cell.length_a   1.000
_cell.length_b   1.000
_cell.length_c   1.000
_cell.angle_alpha   90.00
_cell.angle_beta   90.00
_cell.angle_gamma   90.00
#
_symmetry.space_group_name_H-M   'P 1'
#
loop_
_entity.id
_entity.type
_entity.pdbx_description
1 polymer ?
#
loop_
_entity_poly.entity_id
_entity_poly.type
_entity_poly.pdbx_seq_one_letter_code
_entity_poly.pdbx_strand_id
1 'polypeptide(L)'
;MKIRKQDGPPEDLIYFDEDLNLTQNNVEDVVEIFNTPLSGSYNWDYTISDDRIKKLYELGKELNWNGSIDLDWSNHIKRGDLPVKPEFDDLGNVYPEYNDMSEDEKREVSWHASAWGLSQFLHGEQGALLVASQLVSCAPTYQAKLYAASQCFDEARHVEVFNRYLQDVMGMSYP
;
A
#
# COMPACT_ATOMS: atom_id res chain seq x y z
N MET A 1 5.47 21.53 -3.95
CA MET A 1 4.21 20.97 -3.42
C MET A 1 3.10 21.98 -3.67
N LYS A 2 2.26 21.74 -4.66
CA LYS A 2 1.07 22.57 -4.91
C LYS A 2 -0.07 21.96 -4.11
N ILE A 3 -0.46 22.61 -3.01
CA ILE A 3 -1.67 22.26 -2.28
C ILE A 3 -2.83 22.70 -3.16
N ARG A 4 -3.57 21.74 -3.75
CA ARG A 4 -4.85 22.04 -4.41
C ARG A 4 -5.86 22.46 -3.36
N LYS A 5 -6.46 23.64 -3.53
CA LYS A 5 -7.66 24.02 -2.76
C LYS A 5 -8.85 23.32 -3.38
N GLN A 6 -9.57 22.54 -2.56
CA GLN A 6 -10.80 21.89 -2.94
C GLN A 6 -12.00 22.82 -2.72
N ASP A 7 -12.77 23.04 -3.80
CA ASP A 7 -14.16 23.50 -3.74
C ASP A 7 -14.97 22.53 -4.62
N GLY A 8 -15.40 21.39 -4.05
CA GLY A 8 -16.21 20.38 -4.76
C GLY A 8 -16.22 19.02 -4.03
N PRO A 9 -17.03 18.04 -4.48
CA PRO A 9 -16.89 16.66 -4.01
C PRO A 9 -15.45 16.21 -4.27
N PRO A 10 -14.87 15.31 -3.45
CA PRO A 10 -13.45 15.04 -3.44
C PRO A 10 -12.94 14.69 -4.86
N GLU A 11 -12.32 15.68 -5.51
CA GLU A 11 -11.61 15.51 -6.79
C GLU A 11 -10.35 14.61 -6.63
N ASP A 12 -10.06 14.22 -5.38
CA ASP A 12 -8.89 13.41 -5.01
C ASP A 12 -9.19 11.92 -5.05
N LEU A 13 -10.45 11.53 -5.36
CA LEU A 13 -10.77 10.14 -5.56
C LEU A 13 -10.31 9.70 -6.94
N ILE A 14 -9.28 8.86 -6.99
CA ILE A 14 -8.82 8.26 -8.22
C ILE A 14 -9.73 7.07 -8.52
N TYR A 15 -10.62 7.24 -9.50
CA TYR A 15 -11.33 6.10 -10.09
C TYR A 15 -10.40 5.43 -11.09
N PHE A 16 -10.27 4.12 -10.99
CA PHE A 16 -9.56 3.34 -12.01
C PHE A 16 -10.50 3.19 -13.22
N ASP A 17 -10.28 4.05 -14.20
CA ASP A 17 -10.90 3.93 -15.49
C ASP A 17 -10.00 3.06 -16.39
N GLU A 18 -10.60 2.20 -17.23
CA GLU A 18 -9.86 1.34 -18.17
C GLU A 18 -8.99 2.16 -19.15
N ASP A 19 -9.25 3.46 -19.27
CA ASP A 19 -8.53 4.39 -20.14
C ASP A 19 -7.39 5.16 -19.45
N LEU A 20 -7.00 4.83 -18.22
CA LEU A 20 -5.93 5.52 -17.50
C LEU A 20 -4.55 5.16 -18.08
N ASN A 21 -4.33 5.57 -19.33
CA ASN A 21 -3.03 5.54 -19.96
C ASN A 21 -2.16 6.65 -19.36
N LEU A 22 -1.24 6.29 -18.46
CA LEU A 22 -0.16 7.16 -18.04
C LEU A 22 0.68 7.51 -19.27
N THR A 23 0.45 8.67 -19.84
CA THR A 23 1.28 9.20 -20.90
C THR A 23 2.51 9.88 -20.29
N GLN A 24 3.59 9.98 -21.04
CA GLN A 24 4.83 10.64 -20.59
C GLN A 24 4.59 12.10 -20.11
N ASN A 25 3.48 12.72 -20.52
CA ASN A 25 3.12 14.10 -20.19
C ASN A 25 2.45 14.25 -18.81
N ASN A 26 1.95 13.18 -18.19
CA ASN A 26 1.30 13.22 -16.87
C ASN A 26 2.10 12.53 -15.76
N VAL A 27 3.28 11.98 -16.08
CA VAL A 27 4.18 11.36 -15.07
C VAL A 27 4.58 12.38 -14.01
N GLU A 28 4.85 13.63 -14.39
CA GLU A 28 5.22 14.70 -13.46
C GLU A 28 4.10 15.06 -12.46
N ASP A 29 2.85 14.79 -12.81
CA ASP A 29 1.69 15.06 -11.94
C ASP A 29 1.48 13.97 -10.88
N VAL A 30 1.99 12.75 -11.12
CA VAL A 30 1.79 11.57 -10.24
C VAL A 30 3.08 11.08 -9.58
N VAL A 31 4.22 11.67 -9.89
CA VAL A 31 5.53 11.30 -9.32
C VAL A 31 6.04 12.42 -8.43
N GLU A 32 6.23 12.13 -7.15
CA GLU A 32 6.96 13.02 -6.24
C GLU A 32 8.43 12.61 -6.19
N ILE A 33 9.31 13.52 -6.64
CA ILE A 33 10.76 13.29 -6.61
C ILE A 33 11.33 13.83 -5.31
N PHE A 34 11.97 12.97 -4.55
CA PHE A 34 12.70 13.34 -3.35
C PHE A 34 14.18 12.92 -3.48
N ASN A 35 15.06 13.70 -2.88
CA ASN A 35 16.50 13.41 -2.86
C ASN A 35 16.88 12.88 -1.48
N THR A 36 17.48 11.68 -1.42
CA THR A 36 18.07 11.13 -0.21
C THR A 36 19.57 10.99 -0.37
N PRO A 37 20.39 11.40 0.63
CA PRO A 37 21.81 11.09 0.61
C PRO A 37 21.99 9.58 0.80
N LEU A 38 22.40 8.89 -0.25
CA LEU A 38 22.60 7.45 -0.23
C LEU A 38 24.10 7.15 -0.03
N SER A 39 24.45 6.67 1.18
CA SER A 39 25.76 6.07 1.43
C SER A 39 25.62 4.56 1.35
N GLY A 40 26.17 3.99 0.29
CA GLY A 40 26.25 2.54 0.12
C GLY A 40 27.50 1.96 0.81
N SER A 41 27.43 0.69 1.19
CA SER A 41 28.57 -0.11 1.64
C SER A 41 28.73 -1.36 0.77
N TYR A 42 29.95 -1.63 0.32
CA TYR A 42 30.30 -2.87 -0.35
C TYR A 42 31.03 -3.77 0.66
N ASN A 43 30.57 -5.02 0.82
CA ASN A 43 31.15 -5.95 1.78
C ASN A 43 31.94 -7.05 1.05
N TRP A 44 33.24 -7.12 1.32
CA TRP A 44 34.13 -8.14 0.80
C TRP A 44 34.18 -9.42 1.64
N ASP A 45 33.61 -9.38 2.86
CA ASP A 45 33.49 -10.52 3.73
C ASP A 45 32.12 -11.20 3.55
N TYR A 46 32.13 -12.41 3.02
CA TYR A 46 30.95 -13.25 2.81
C TYR A 46 30.74 -14.28 3.91
N THR A 47 31.49 -14.21 4.99
CA THR A 47 31.31 -15.10 6.15
C THR A 47 30.00 -14.80 6.85
N ILE A 48 29.37 -15.83 7.39
CA ILE A 48 28.15 -15.68 8.19
C ILE A 48 28.58 -15.30 9.61
N SER A 49 28.28 -14.07 10.00
CA SER A 49 28.61 -13.53 11.33
C SER A 49 27.41 -13.49 12.30
N ASP A 50 26.19 -13.64 11.77
CA ASP A 50 24.97 -13.70 12.58
C ASP A 50 23.98 -14.74 12.00
N ASP A 51 23.90 -15.89 12.67
CA ASP A 51 23.02 -17.00 12.28
C ASP A 51 21.54 -16.63 12.37
N ARG A 52 21.15 -15.67 13.20
CA ARG A 52 19.74 -15.24 13.34
C ARG A 52 19.29 -14.51 12.07
N ILE A 53 20.11 -13.57 11.59
CA ILE A 53 19.81 -12.85 10.33
C ILE A 53 19.80 -13.82 9.15
N LYS A 54 20.78 -14.75 9.11
CA LYS A 54 20.80 -15.81 8.08
C LYS A 54 19.53 -16.65 8.12
N LYS A 55 19.07 -17.05 9.30
CA LYS A 55 17.83 -17.80 9.48
C LYS A 55 16.59 -17.03 9.02
N LEU A 56 16.51 -15.73 9.28
CA LEU A 56 15.41 -14.88 8.81
C LEU A 56 15.36 -14.83 7.28
N TYR A 57 16.52 -14.73 6.62
CA TYR A 57 16.58 -14.77 5.17
C TYR A 57 16.12 -16.12 4.60
N GLU A 58 16.53 -17.24 5.21
CA GLU A 58 16.06 -18.58 4.80
C GLU A 58 14.54 -18.71 4.99
N LEU A 59 14.01 -18.24 6.13
CA LEU A 59 12.59 -18.25 6.41
C LEU A 59 11.80 -17.41 5.40
N GLY A 60 12.33 -16.25 5.00
CA GLY A 60 11.71 -15.41 3.97
C GLY A 60 11.58 -16.13 2.62
N LYS A 61 12.55 -16.95 2.26
CA LYS A 61 12.48 -17.80 1.04
C LYS A 61 11.44 -18.91 1.15
N GLU A 62 11.33 -19.56 2.32
CA GLU A 62 10.38 -20.64 2.57
C GLU A 62 8.93 -20.16 2.61
N LEU A 63 8.69 -18.98 3.20
CA LEU A 63 7.37 -18.43 3.40
C LEU A 63 6.92 -17.49 2.26
N ASN A 64 7.73 -17.39 1.21
CA ASN A 64 7.39 -16.56 0.08
C ASN A 64 6.12 -17.08 -0.64
N TRP A 65 5.15 -16.20 -0.87
CA TRP A 65 3.92 -16.49 -1.57
C TRP A 65 3.77 -15.55 -2.78
N ASN A 66 2.95 -15.95 -3.74
CA ASN A 66 2.71 -15.20 -4.97
C ASN A 66 1.29 -14.62 -4.98
N GLY A 67 1.16 -13.29 -4.93
CA GLY A 67 -0.12 -12.60 -4.89
C GLY A 67 -1.04 -12.90 -6.07
N SER A 68 -0.48 -13.30 -7.21
CA SER A 68 -1.26 -13.58 -8.42
C SER A 68 -1.89 -14.97 -8.44
N ILE A 69 -1.29 -15.96 -7.75
CA ILE A 69 -1.71 -17.37 -7.84
C ILE A 69 -2.11 -17.98 -6.49
N ASP A 70 -1.60 -17.49 -5.38
CA ASP A 70 -1.87 -18.04 -4.04
C ASP A 70 -3.08 -17.38 -3.37
N LEU A 71 -3.60 -16.27 -3.92
CA LEU A 71 -4.82 -15.60 -3.49
C LEU A 71 -5.98 -15.89 -4.43
N ASP A 72 -7.14 -16.21 -3.87
CA ASP A 72 -8.37 -16.40 -4.65
C ASP A 72 -9.03 -15.05 -4.95
N TRP A 73 -8.64 -14.44 -6.06
CA TRP A 73 -9.17 -13.17 -6.54
C TRP A 73 -10.63 -13.23 -7.01
N SER A 74 -11.18 -14.43 -7.20
CA SER A 74 -12.59 -14.59 -7.59
C SER A 74 -13.54 -14.47 -6.39
N ASN A 75 -13.04 -14.66 -5.17
CA ASN A 75 -13.80 -14.65 -3.93
C ASN A 75 -13.56 -13.36 -3.14
N HIS A 76 -14.28 -12.31 -3.47
CA HIS A 76 -14.18 -11.02 -2.80
C HIS A 76 -15.56 -10.47 -2.42
N ILE A 77 -15.58 -9.55 -1.46
CA ILE A 77 -16.79 -8.83 -1.07
C ILE A 77 -17.24 -7.90 -2.20
N LYS A 78 -18.56 -7.72 -2.31
CA LYS A 78 -19.14 -6.78 -3.27
C LYS A 78 -19.49 -5.47 -2.57
N ARG A 79 -19.52 -4.40 -3.35
CA ARG A 79 -20.04 -3.11 -2.88
C ARG A 79 -21.48 -3.30 -2.41
N GLY A 80 -21.81 -2.81 -1.21
CA GLY A 80 -23.10 -3.01 -0.57
C GLY A 80 -23.19 -4.21 0.38
N ASP A 81 -22.30 -5.20 0.27
CA ASP A 81 -22.25 -6.35 1.19
C ASP A 81 -21.43 -6.03 2.46
N LEU A 82 -20.67 -4.93 2.44
CA LEU A 82 -19.86 -4.52 3.59
C LEU A 82 -20.79 -4.09 4.73
N PRO A 83 -20.68 -4.68 5.92
CA PRO A 83 -21.45 -4.24 7.07
C PRO A 83 -21.06 -2.80 7.47
N VAL A 84 -21.98 -2.07 8.06
CA VAL A 84 -21.65 -0.81 8.73
C VAL A 84 -20.63 -1.13 9.83
N LYS A 85 -19.54 -0.38 9.85
CA LYS A 85 -18.44 -0.61 10.80
C LYS A 85 -18.86 -0.15 12.21
N PRO A 86 -18.71 -1.00 13.25
CA PRO A 86 -19.04 -0.62 14.62
C PRO A 86 -18.32 0.63 15.12
N GLU A 87 -17.08 0.86 14.64
CA GLU A 87 -16.32 2.09 14.97
C GLU A 87 -16.97 3.37 14.45
N PHE A 88 -17.99 3.27 13.60
CA PHE A 88 -18.78 4.39 13.11
C PHE A 88 -20.07 4.64 13.89
N ASP A 89 -20.37 3.84 14.91
CA ASP A 89 -21.58 4.04 15.74
C ASP A 89 -21.59 5.44 16.41
N ASP A 90 -20.41 5.99 16.72
CA ASP A 90 -20.27 7.32 17.31
C ASP A 90 -20.13 8.45 16.27
N LEU A 91 -20.11 8.15 14.96
CA LEU A 91 -19.96 9.15 13.90
C LEU A 91 -21.08 10.19 13.94
N GLY A 92 -22.29 9.78 14.27
CA GLY A 92 -23.44 10.68 14.43
C GLY A 92 -23.29 11.72 15.55
N ASN A 93 -22.39 11.52 16.52
CA ASN A 93 -22.06 12.50 17.54
C ASN A 93 -21.16 13.62 17.00
N VAL A 94 -20.34 13.32 16.00
CA VAL A 94 -19.42 14.29 15.35
C VAL A 94 -20.05 14.90 14.11
N TYR A 95 -20.76 14.08 13.35
CA TYR A 95 -21.45 14.44 12.10
C TYR A 95 -22.94 14.08 12.24
N PRO A 96 -23.79 14.99 12.70
CA PRO A 96 -25.21 14.74 12.94
C PRO A 96 -25.94 14.17 11.72
N GLU A 97 -25.54 14.56 10.52
CA GLU A 97 -26.09 14.11 9.23
C GLU A 97 -25.98 12.57 9.06
N TYR A 98 -24.99 11.94 9.70
CA TYR A 98 -24.82 10.48 9.66
C TYR A 98 -26.03 9.75 10.30
N ASN A 99 -26.66 10.36 11.29
CA ASN A 99 -27.84 9.76 11.96
C ASN A 99 -29.06 9.70 11.02
N ASP A 100 -29.16 10.64 10.07
CA ASP A 100 -30.26 10.74 9.12
C ASP A 100 -30.04 9.86 7.88
N MET A 101 -28.84 9.25 7.72
CA MET A 101 -28.51 8.36 6.61
C MET A 101 -29.27 7.03 6.71
N SER A 102 -29.71 6.53 5.57
CA SER A 102 -30.20 5.18 5.41
C SER A 102 -29.09 4.15 5.65
N GLU A 103 -29.43 2.89 5.90
CA GLU A 103 -28.46 1.81 6.08
C GLU A 103 -27.59 1.61 4.82
N ASP A 104 -28.13 1.86 3.63
CA ASP A 104 -27.37 1.76 2.38
C ASP A 104 -26.35 2.90 2.26
N GLU A 105 -26.69 4.12 2.63
CA GLU A 105 -25.75 5.24 2.67
C GLU A 105 -24.65 5.01 3.72
N LYS A 106 -24.97 4.45 4.88
CA LYS A 106 -23.98 4.07 5.90
C LYS A 106 -23.03 2.97 5.41
N ARG A 107 -23.53 2.01 4.60
CA ARG A 107 -22.67 1.01 3.95
C ARG A 107 -21.72 1.65 2.94
N GLU A 108 -22.20 2.63 2.19
CA GLU A 108 -21.35 3.41 1.27
C GLU A 108 -20.25 4.16 2.03
N VAL A 109 -20.56 4.80 3.15
CA VAL A 109 -19.54 5.41 4.03
C VAL A 109 -18.51 4.37 4.47
N SER A 110 -18.96 3.18 4.89
CA SER A 110 -18.05 2.09 5.29
C SER A 110 -17.19 1.60 4.13
N TRP A 111 -17.72 1.56 2.90
CA TRP A 111 -16.98 1.20 1.70
C TRP A 111 -15.87 2.20 1.40
N HIS A 112 -16.21 3.49 1.38
CA HIS A 112 -15.25 4.57 1.17
C HIS A 112 -14.17 4.62 2.25
N ALA A 113 -14.55 4.47 3.52
CA ALA A 113 -13.58 4.42 4.62
C ALA A 113 -12.64 3.21 4.53
N SER A 114 -13.13 2.07 4.04
CA SER A 114 -12.30 0.89 3.80
C SER A 114 -11.33 1.12 2.63
N ALA A 115 -11.80 1.70 1.53
CA ALA A 115 -10.95 2.07 0.41
C ALA A 115 -9.88 3.10 0.81
N TRP A 116 -10.25 4.11 1.61
CA TRP A 116 -9.30 5.06 2.15
C TRP A 116 -8.23 4.39 3.01
N GLY A 117 -8.64 3.53 3.96
CA GLY A 117 -7.70 2.81 4.82
C GLY A 117 -6.72 1.94 4.03
N LEU A 118 -7.24 1.17 3.05
CA LEU A 118 -6.40 0.34 2.18
C LEU A 118 -5.45 1.17 1.30
N SER A 119 -5.88 2.37 0.88
CA SER A 119 -5.02 3.29 0.14
C SER A 119 -3.87 3.80 1.01
N GLN A 120 -4.13 4.12 2.29
CA GLN A 120 -3.07 4.51 3.23
C GLN A 120 -2.07 3.36 3.45
N PHE A 121 -2.55 2.10 3.53
CA PHE A 121 -1.64 0.95 3.54
C PHE A 121 -0.82 0.86 2.27
N LEU A 122 -1.42 0.96 1.09
CA LEU A 122 -0.71 0.95 -0.19
C LEU A 122 0.42 1.98 -0.22
N HIS A 123 0.15 3.21 0.21
CA HIS A 123 1.16 4.27 0.24
C HIS A 123 2.26 3.98 1.27
N GLY A 124 1.88 3.44 2.44
CA GLY A 124 2.82 2.99 3.47
C GLY A 124 3.74 1.87 2.97
N GLU A 125 3.21 0.88 2.28
CA GLU A 125 3.99 -0.23 1.69
C GLU A 125 4.95 0.27 0.60
N GLN A 126 4.55 1.24 -0.22
CA GLN A 126 5.48 1.87 -1.15
C GLN A 126 6.62 2.58 -0.42
N GLY A 127 6.32 3.28 0.68
CA GLY A 127 7.34 3.87 1.54
C GLY A 127 8.28 2.83 2.14
N ALA A 128 7.74 1.71 2.64
CA ALA A 128 8.50 0.59 3.18
C ALA A 128 9.40 -0.06 2.12
N LEU A 129 8.90 -0.23 0.89
CA LEU A 129 9.67 -0.71 -0.26
C LEU A 129 10.91 0.19 -0.53
N LEU A 130 10.72 1.51 -0.51
CA LEU A 130 11.82 2.47 -0.70
C LEU A 130 12.85 2.37 0.44
N VAL A 131 12.41 2.28 1.69
CA VAL A 131 13.29 2.11 2.86
C VAL A 131 14.05 0.78 2.79
N ALA A 132 13.37 -0.32 2.49
CA ALA A 132 14.00 -1.64 2.36
C ALA A 132 15.08 -1.64 1.26
N SER A 133 14.83 -0.97 0.12
CA SER A 133 15.82 -0.83 -0.96
C SER A 133 17.08 -0.07 -0.51
N GLN A 134 16.93 0.97 0.31
CA GLN A 134 18.05 1.70 0.89
C GLN A 134 18.85 0.85 1.87
N LEU A 135 18.17 0.01 2.67
CA LEU A 135 18.84 -0.92 3.59
C LEU A 135 19.73 -1.92 2.86
N VAL A 136 19.35 -2.37 1.65
CA VAL A 136 20.23 -3.22 0.82
C VAL A 136 21.57 -2.53 0.53
N SER A 137 21.54 -1.23 0.25
CA SER A 137 22.73 -0.46 -0.05
C SER A 137 23.61 -0.21 1.18
N CYS A 138 23.00 0.18 2.32
CA CYS A 138 23.75 0.66 3.50
C CYS A 138 24.03 -0.41 4.55
N ALA A 139 23.37 -1.57 4.53
CA ALA A 139 23.55 -2.61 5.54
C ALA A 139 25.03 -3.07 5.63
N PRO A 140 25.58 -3.20 6.86
CA PRO A 140 27.02 -3.35 7.06
C PRO A 140 27.54 -4.77 6.81
N THR A 141 26.68 -5.77 6.82
CA THR A 141 27.07 -7.18 6.64
C THR A 141 26.40 -7.80 5.42
N TYR A 142 27.03 -8.80 4.84
CA TYR A 142 26.49 -9.56 3.73
C TYR A 142 25.10 -10.15 4.04
N GLN A 143 24.93 -10.79 5.21
CA GLN A 143 23.65 -11.37 5.62
C GLN A 143 22.56 -10.32 5.78
N ALA A 144 22.89 -9.15 6.33
CA ALA A 144 21.94 -8.05 6.49
C ALA A 144 21.48 -7.52 5.13
N LYS A 145 22.38 -7.47 4.12
CA LYS A 145 21.99 -7.11 2.75
C LYS A 145 21.03 -8.12 2.12
N LEU A 146 21.29 -9.43 2.30
CA LEU A 146 20.41 -10.48 1.80
C LEU A 146 19.03 -10.42 2.45
N TYR A 147 18.99 -10.21 3.77
CA TYR A 147 17.72 -10.08 4.48
C TYR A 147 16.96 -8.81 4.06
N ALA A 148 17.63 -7.67 3.95
CA ALA A 148 17.02 -6.44 3.44
C ALA A 148 16.46 -6.61 2.01
N ALA A 149 17.14 -7.38 1.15
CA ALA A 149 16.65 -7.68 -0.19
C ALA A 149 15.38 -8.55 -0.17
N SER A 150 15.25 -9.50 0.77
CA SER A 150 14.01 -10.26 0.94
C SER A 150 12.86 -9.38 1.44
N GLN A 151 13.13 -8.44 2.34
CA GLN A 151 12.14 -7.43 2.76
C GLN A 151 11.71 -6.56 1.58
N CYS A 152 12.66 -6.07 0.78
CA CYS A 152 12.34 -5.28 -0.41
C CYS A 152 11.39 -6.03 -1.37
N PHE A 153 11.59 -7.34 -1.55
CA PHE A 153 10.71 -8.17 -2.36
C PHE A 153 9.32 -8.37 -1.71
N ASP A 154 9.27 -8.50 -0.37
CA ASP A 154 8.01 -8.60 0.37
C ASP A 154 7.18 -7.32 0.23
N GLU A 155 7.79 -6.14 0.40
CA GLU A 155 7.09 -4.86 0.24
C GLU A 155 6.59 -4.63 -1.18
N ALA A 156 7.37 -5.04 -2.19
CA ALA A 156 6.93 -4.98 -3.59
C ALA A 156 5.66 -5.81 -3.82
N ARG A 157 5.58 -7.01 -3.22
CA ARG A 157 4.41 -7.87 -3.29
C ARG A 157 3.20 -7.28 -2.54
N HIS A 158 3.43 -6.63 -1.38
CA HIS A 158 2.38 -5.94 -0.65
C HIS A 158 1.78 -4.79 -1.49
N VAL A 159 2.62 -3.97 -2.10
CA VAL A 159 2.19 -2.90 -3.02
C VAL A 159 1.35 -3.47 -4.16
N GLU A 160 1.81 -4.56 -4.81
CA GLU A 160 1.08 -5.24 -5.88
C GLU A 160 -0.33 -5.66 -5.43
N VAL A 161 -0.42 -6.35 -4.28
CA VAL A 161 -1.69 -6.92 -3.79
C VAL A 161 -2.65 -5.82 -3.34
N PHE A 162 -2.21 -4.83 -2.59
CA PHE A 162 -3.08 -3.72 -2.19
C PHE A 162 -3.58 -2.92 -3.40
N ASN A 163 -2.68 -2.62 -4.35
CA ASN A 163 -3.07 -1.92 -5.57
C ASN A 163 -4.11 -2.72 -6.36
N ARG A 164 -3.87 -4.02 -6.56
CA ARG A 164 -4.82 -4.89 -7.26
C ARG A 164 -6.16 -4.97 -6.54
N TYR A 165 -6.18 -5.10 -5.22
CA TYR A 165 -7.43 -5.14 -4.46
C TYR A 165 -8.22 -3.83 -4.59
N LEU A 166 -7.53 -2.69 -4.52
CA LEU A 166 -8.17 -1.38 -4.73
C LEU A 166 -8.75 -1.25 -6.14
N GLN A 167 -8.03 -1.73 -7.17
CA GLN A 167 -8.50 -1.71 -8.55
C GLN A 167 -9.66 -2.67 -8.81
N ASP A 168 -9.45 -3.97 -8.51
CA ASP A 168 -10.35 -5.04 -8.94
C ASP A 168 -11.58 -5.16 -8.03
N VAL A 169 -11.47 -4.82 -6.74
CA VAL A 169 -12.53 -5.01 -5.75
C VAL A 169 -13.16 -3.68 -5.34
N MET A 170 -12.35 -2.72 -4.90
CA MET A 170 -12.88 -1.45 -4.38
C MET A 170 -13.31 -0.51 -5.51
N GLY A 171 -12.66 -0.57 -6.68
CA GLY A 171 -12.89 0.30 -7.83
C GLY A 171 -12.47 1.76 -7.60
N MET A 172 -11.70 2.03 -6.54
CA MET A 172 -11.26 3.37 -6.14
C MET A 172 -10.03 3.33 -5.25
N SER A 173 -9.25 4.41 -5.26
CA SER A 173 -8.18 4.67 -4.31
C SER A 173 -8.15 6.14 -3.89
N TYR A 174 -7.54 6.41 -2.76
CA TYR A 174 -7.37 7.74 -2.21
C TYR A 174 -5.89 8.09 -2.15
N PRO A 175 -5.50 9.38 -2.39
CA PRO A 175 -4.14 9.85 -2.20
C PRO A 175 -3.73 9.86 -0.73
#